data_e5fac6613f38ece1a0e73816936b1490
#
_entry.id   e5fac6613f38ece1a0e73816936b1490
#
_cell.length_a   1.000
_cell.length_b   1.000
_cell.length_c   1.000
_cell.angle_alpha   90.00
_cell.angle_beta   90.00
_cell.angle_gamma   90.00
#
_symmetry.space_group_name_H-M   'P 1'
#
loop_
_entity.id
_entity.type
_entity.pdbx_description
1 polymer ?
#
loop_
_entity_poly.entity_id
_entity_poly.type
_entity_poly.pdbx_seq_one_letter_code
_entity_poly.pdbx_strand_id
1 'polypeptide(L)'
;MADLLVTSSSLKGTVIEKGLIPTLIDELPVIAVMAAFANGTTIIRDAEELKVKESNRLDIIVHHLQVMGADVTPTEDGMMIKGGAPLHGAVLDSHLDHRIAMAFAVAGMAAEGKTEITRGECVDISYPEFYRDLTALTIL
;
A
#
# COMPACT_ATOMS: atom_id res chain seq x y z
N MET A 1 20.53 -17.30 -6.14
CA MET A 1 20.74 -16.41 -5.00
C MET A 1 21.13 -15.06 -5.59
N ALA A 2 20.49 -13.98 -5.18
CA ALA A 2 20.78 -12.63 -5.67
C ALA A 2 20.82 -11.66 -4.48
N ASP A 3 21.72 -10.71 -4.54
CA ASP A 3 21.79 -9.60 -3.58
C ASP A 3 21.06 -8.40 -4.19
N LEU A 4 20.25 -7.70 -3.37
CA LEU A 4 19.53 -6.51 -3.77
C LEU A 4 20.11 -5.31 -3.04
N LEU A 5 20.50 -4.29 -3.81
CA LEU A 5 20.85 -2.98 -3.26
C LEU A 5 19.68 -2.02 -3.49
N VAL A 6 19.08 -1.55 -2.42
CA VAL A 6 17.99 -0.56 -2.47
C VAL A 6 18.52 0.78 -1.98
N THR A 7 18.41 1.80 -2.80
CA THR A 7 18.81 3.18 -2.47
C THR A 7 17.59 4.09 -2.45
N SER A 8 17.58 5.02 -1.50
CA SER A 8 16.55 6.06 -1.44
C SER A 8 16.51 6.85 -2.74
N SER A 9 15.32 7.12 -3.25
CA SER A 9 15.10 7.88 -4.47
C SER A 9 13.81 8.71 -4.40
N SER A 10 13.70 9.71 -5.29
CA SER A 10 12.45 10.45 -5.46
C SER A 10 11.55 9.71 -6.42
N LEU A 11 10.49 9.12 -5.90
CA LEU A 11 9.50 8.39 -6.69
C LEU A 11 8.68 9.35 -7.56
N LYS A 12 8.29 8.89 -8.74
CA LYS A 12 7.44 9.64 -9.68
C LYS A 12 6.19 8.84 -10.04
N GLY A 13 5.10 9.57 -10.20
CA GLY A 13 3.85 9.00 -10.70
C GLY A 13 4.03 8.32 -12.05
N THR A 14 3.28 7.25 -12.28
CA THR A 14 3.35 6.42 -13.49
C THR A 14 2.00 5.80 -13.81
N VAL A 15 1.89 5.12 -14.95
CA VAL A 15 0.71 4.34 -15.33
C VAL A 15 1.05 2.85 -15.20
N ILE A 16 0.20 2.12 -14.48
CA ILE A 16 0.28 0.67 -14.28
C ILE A 16 -0.99 0.07 -14.85
N GLU A 17 -0.86 -0.68 -15.93
CA GLU A 17 -1.99 -1.23 -16.66
C GLU A 17 -1.64 -2.52 -17.41
N LYS A 18 -2.65 -3.21 -17.95
CA LYS A 18 -2.53 -4.33 -18.89
C LYS A 18 -1.60 -5.44 -18.37
N GLY A 19 -0.59 -5.79 -19.16
CA GLY A 19 0.32 -6.90 -18.87
C GLY A 19 1.12 -6.78 -17.58
N LEU A 20 1.21 -5.60 -16.97
CA LEU A 20 1.85 -5.44 -15.66
C LEU A 20 0.95 -5.89 -14.52
N ILE A 21 -0.37 -5.75 -14.65
CA ILE A 21 -1.31 -6.05 -13.56
C ILE A 21 -1.21 -7.49 -13.07
N PRO A 22 -1.25 -8.53 -13.93
CA PRO A 22 -1.16 -9.91 -13.46
C PRO A 22 0.13 -10.22 -12.70
N THR A 23 1.22 -9.55 -13.05
CA THR A 23 2.53 -9.76 -12.40
C THR A 23 2.69 -8.98 -11.10
N LEU A 24 1.88 -7.94 -10.89
CA LEU A 24 1.95 -7.04 -9.73
C LEU A 24 0.70 -7.09 -8.84
N ILE A 25 -0.25 -7.96 -9.16
CA ILE A 25 -1.59 -7.93 -8.53
C ILE A 25 -1.52 -8.00 -6.98
N ASP A 26 -0.63 -8.79 -6.46
CA ASP A 26 -0.47 -8.96 -5.02
C ASP A 26 0.39 -7.86 -4.37
N GLU A 27 1.17 -7.13 -5.16
CA GLU A 27 1.99 -5.99 -4.74
C GLU A 27 1.27 -4.65 -4.91
N LEU A 28 0.13 -4.61 -5.60
CA LEU A 28 -0.62 -3.35 -5.82
C LEU A 28 -0.97 -2.61 -4.53
N PRO A 29 -1.26 -3.26 -3.38
CA PRO A 29 -1.47 -2.52 -2.12
C PRO A 29 -0.27 -1.66 -1.72
N VAL A 30 0.93 -2.23 -1.69
CA VAL A 30 2.14 -1.46 -1.33
C VAL A 30 2.55 -0.48 -2.42
N ILE A 31 2.31 -0.80 -3.69
CA ILE A 31 2.54 0.13 -4.81
C ILE A 31 1.63 1.35 -4.71
N ALA A 32 0.37 1.19 -4.33
CA ALA A 32 -0.55 2.31 -4.09
C ALA A 32 -0.07 3.20 -2.92
N VAL A 33 0.45 2.59 -1.85
CA VAL A 33 1.11 3.33 -0.76
C VAL A 33 2.30 4.12 -1.29
N MET A 34 3.20 3.50 -2.05
CA MET A 34 4.34 4.21 -2.66
C MET A 34 3.89 5.35 -3.56
N ALA A 35 2.81 5.17 -4.33
CA ALA A 35 2.23 6.19 -5.20
C ALA A 35 1.75 7.42 -4.42
N ALA A 36 1.22 7.24 -3.20
CA ALA A 36 0.77 8.35 -2.35
C ALA A 36 1.95 9.23 -1.89
N PHE A 37 3.16 8.68 -1.79
CA PHE A 37 4.39 9.43 -1.47
C PHE A 37 5.17 9.90 -2.71
N ALA A 38 4.79 9.47 -3.92
CA ALA A 38 5.47 9.83 -5.16
C ALA A 38 5.14 11.26 -5.60
N ASN A 39 6.00 11.86 -6.41
CA ASN A 39 5.71 13.13 -7.06
C ASN A 39 4.86 12.90 -8.33
N GLY A 40 3.74 13.60 -8.43
CA GLY A 40 2.84 13.51 -9.57
C GLY A 40 1.73 12.47 -9.39
N THR A 41 1.12 12.05 -10.48
CA THR A 41 -0.07 11.18 -10.47
C THR A 41 0.29 9.77 -10.92
N THR A 42 -0.11 8.77 -10.12
CA THR A 42 -0.09 7.36 -10.51
C THR A 42 -1.49 6.92 -10.88
N ILE A 43 -1.62 6.21 -11.99
CA ILE A 43 -2.87 5.64 -12.47
C ILE A 43 -2.73 4.12 -12.51
N ILE A 44 -3.61 3.43 -11.80
CA ILE A 44 -3.72 1.96 -11.81
C ILE A 44 -5.01 1.62 -12.53
N ARG A 45 -4.94 0.82 -13.61
CA ARG A 45 -6.08 0.38 -14.43
C ARG A 45 -6.07 -1.13 -14.60
N ASP A 46 -7.15 -1.68 -15.13
CA ASP A 46 -7.27 -3.12 -15.42
C ASP A 46 -7.06 -4.00 -14.15
N ALA A 47 -7.33 -3.44 -12.95
CA ALA A 47 -7.07 -4.07 -11.66
C ALA A 47 -8.34 -4.59 -10.97
N GLU A 48 -9.39 -4.91 -11.74
CA GLU A 48 -10.68 -5.41 -11.23
C GLU A 48 -10.51 -6.68 -10.37
N GLU A 49 -9.50 -7.49 -10.66
CA GLU A 49 -9.22 -8.70 -9.89
C GLU A 49 -8.96 -8.44 -8.41
N LEU A 50 -8.52 -7.22 -8.04
CA LEU A 50 -8.36 -6.80 -6.64
C LEU A 50 -9.67 -6.85 -5.84
N LYS A 51 -10.82 -6.75 -6.51
CA LYS A 51 -12.15 -6.78 -5.86
C LYS A 51 -12.55 -8.16 -5.35
N VAL A 52 -11.92 -9.21 -5.88
CA VAL A 52 -12.27 -10.62 -5.61
C VAL A 52 -11.14 -11.41 -4.96
N LYS A 53 -10.19 -10.75 -4.33
CA LYS A 53 -9.12 -11.36 -3.53
C LYS A 53 -9.65 -11.78 -2.14
N GLU A 54 -8.78 -11.96 -1.16
CA GLU A 54 -9.13 -12.28 0.24
C GLU A 54 -10.09 -11.25 0.83
N SER A 55 -10.00 -10.03 0.32
CA SER A 55 -10.90 -8.91 0.59
C SER A 55 -11.13 -8.12 -0.70
N ASN A 56 -12.05 -7.16 -0.72
CA ASN A 56 -12.10 -6.18 -1.80
C ASN A 56 -10.95 -5.18 -1.63
N ARG A 57 -9.75 -5.60 -2.02
CA ARG A 57 -8.52 -4.82 -1.85
C ARG A 57 -8.60 -3.44 -2.49
N LEU A 58 -9.27 -3.32 -3.65
CA LEU A 58 -9.36 -2.05 -4.36
C LEU A 58 -10.05 -0.98 -3.52
N ASP A 59 -11.24 -1.28 -3.02
CA ASP A 59 -12.02 -0.33 -2.23
C ASP A 59 -11.34 -0.03 -0.88
N ILE A 60 -10.73 -1.05 -0.25
CA ILE A 60 -10.02 -0.89 1.01
C ILE A 60 -8.79 0.00 0.84
N ILE A 61 -8.00 -0.19 -0.21
CA ILE A 61 -6.83 0.65 -0.49
C ILE A 61 -7.25 2.11 -0.67
N VAL A 62 -8.26 2.35 -1.50
CA VAL A 62 -8.78 3.70 -1.73
C VAL A 62 -9.25 4.33 -0.42
N HIS A 63 -10.07 3.61 0.35
CA HIS A 63 -10.59 4.10 1.62
C HIS A 63 -9.47 4.42 2.62
N HIS A 64 -8.51 3.52 2.79
CA HIS A 64 -7.43 3.71 3.75
C HIS A 64 -6.51 4.87 3.38
N LEU A 65 -6.15 5.00 2.11
CA LEU A 65 -5.38 6.14 1.63
C LEU A 65 -6.12 7.47 1.85
N GLN A 66 -7.44 7.52 1.59
CA GLN A 66 -8.25 8.70 1.86
C GLN A 66 -8.29 9.05 3.35
N VAL A 67 -8.45 8.05 4.23
CA VAL A 67 -8.45 8.24 5.69
C VAL A 67 -7.10 8.77 6.17
N MET A 68 -6.00 8.37 5.55
CA MET A 68 -4.66 8.90 5.83
C MET A 68 -4.38 10.26 5.19
N GLY A 69 -5.30 10.82 4.40
CA GLY A 69 -5.18 12.15 3.79
C GLY A 69 -4.61 12.17 2.37
N ALA A 70 -4.48 11.02 1.71
CA ALA A 70 -4.08 10.97 0.31
C ALA A 70 -5.17 11.49 -0.64
N ASP A 71 -4.76 12.12 -1.73
CA ASP A 71 -5.63 12.49 -2.84
C ASP A 71 -5.77 11.29 -3.79
N VAL A 72 -6.78 10.46 -3.54
CA VAL A 72 -7.06 9.26 -4.32
C VAL A 72 -8.50 9.22 -4.79
N THR A 73 -8.67 8.92 -6.07
CA THR A 73 -9.97 8.80 -6.75
C THR A 73 -10.14 7.37 -7.28
N PRO A 74 -11.19 6.64 -6.86
CA PRO A 74 -11.48 5.34 -7.44
C PRO A 74 -11.93 5.48 -8.89
N THR A 75 -11.60 4.48 -9.72
CA THR A 75 -12.14 4.30 -11.06
C THR A 75 -12.89 2.97 -11.15
N GLU A 76 -13.53 2.69 -12.25
CA GLU A 76 -14.30 1.45 -12.42
C GLU A 76 -13.43 0.20 -12.21
N ASP A 77 -12.20 0.24 -12.71
CA ASP A 77 -11.25 -0.88 -12.78
C ASP A 77 -9.94 -0.66 -12.02
N GLY A 78 -9.87 0.42 -11.21
CA GLY A 78 -8.64 0.75 -10.51
C GLY A 78 -8.73 2.03 -9.69
N MET A 79 -7.68 2.84 -9.72
CA MET A 79 -7.61 4.10 -8.98
C MET A 79 -6.61 5.08 -9.59
N MET A 80 -6.81 6.35 -9.30
CA MET A 80 -5.88 7.43 -9.59
C MET A 80 -5.39 8.04 -8.26
N ILE A 81 -4.09 8.10 -8.05
CA ILE A 81 -3.47 8.59 -6.83
C ILE A 81 -2.59 9.78 -7.19
N LYS A 82 -2.93 10.96 -6.68
CA LYS A 82 -2.09 12.14 -6.77
C LYS A 82 -1.20 12.20 -5.53
N GLY A 83 0.05 11.89 -5.70
CA GLY A 83 1.03 11.81 -4.62
C GLY A 83 1.57 13.17 -4.18
N GLY A 84 2.36 13.14 -3.11
CA GLY A 84 3.04 14.31 -2.57
C GLY A 84 2.28 15.05 -1.46
N ALA A 85 1.05 14.64 -1.13
CA ALA A 85 0.38 15.13 0.06
C ALA A 85 0.99 14.46 1.32
N PRO A 86 1.16 15.21 2.44
CA PRO A 86 1.57 14.60 3.70
C PRO A 86 0.49 13.63 4.19
N LEU A 87 0.87 12.39 4.46
CA LEU A 87 -0.03 11.43 5.08
C LEU A 87 0.07 11.52 6.59
N HIS A 88 -1.05 11.26 7.27
CA HIS A 88 -1.12 11.21 8.73
C HIS A 88 -1.63 9.87 9.22
N GLY A 89 -1.26 9.55 10.46
CA GLY A 89 -1.63 8.30 11.10
C GLY A 89 -3.14 8.16 11.29
N ALA A 90 -3.62 6.93 11.25
CA ALA A 90 -5.04 6.59 11.38
C ALA A 90 -5.22 5.20 12.00
N VAL A 91 -6.43 4.89 12.41
CA VAL A 91 -6.83 3.52 12.75
C VAL A 91 -7.40 2.85 11.50
N LEU A 92 -6.75 1.79 11.06
CA LEU A 92 -7.05 1.10 9.81
C LEU A 92 -7.33 -0.38 10.07
N ASP A 93 -8.37 -0.91 9.46
CA ASP A 93 -8.71 -2.31 9.58
C ASP A 93 -8.05 -3.14 8.46
N SER A 94 -7.33 -4.19 8.83
CA SER A 94 -6.73 -5.10 7.84
C SER A 94 -7.76 -5.89 7.02
N HIS A 95 -8.98 -5.98 7.49
CA HIS A 95 -10.02 -6.89 6.96
C HIS A 95 -9.57 -8.35 6.87
N LEU A 96 -8.64 -8.76 7.76
CA LEU A 96 -7.98 -10.07 7.76
C LEU A 96 -7.18 -10.37 6.48
N ASP A 97 -6.86 -9.34 5.72
CA ASP A 97 -6.01 -9.43 4.54
C ASP A 97 -4.57 -9.03 4.89
N HIS A 98 -3.68 -10.02 4.87
CA HIS A 98 -2.28 -9.83 5.25
C HIS A 98 -1.54 -8.82 4.36
N ARG A 99 -1.91 -8.70 3.08
CA ARG A 99 -1.32 -7.72 2.16
C ARG A 99 -1.74 -6.30 2.50
N ILE A 100 -3.00 -6.11 2.87
CA ILE A 100 -3.51 -4.82 3.38
C ILE A 100 -2.79 -4.45 4.69
N ALA A 101 -2.73 -5.39 5.65
CA ALA A 101 -2.06 -5.15 6.93
C ALA A 101 -0.61 -4.70 6.74
N MET A 102 0.17 -5.43 5.93
CA MET A 102 1.59 -5.11 5.68
C MET A 102 1.77 -3.79 4.93
N ALA A 103 0.99 -3.54 3.87
CA ALA A 103 1.12 -2.32 3.09
C ALA A 103 0.83 -1.07 3.92
N PHE A 104 -0.21 -1.10 4.76
CA PHE A 104 -0.57 0.05 5.58
C PHE A 104 0.25 0.17 6.87
N ALA A 105 0.87 -0.90 7.35
CA ALA A 105 1.91 -0.80 8.37
C ALA A 105 3.13 -0.02 7.83
N VAL A 106 3.56 -0.31 6.60
CA VAL A 106 4.62 0.46 5.92
C VAL A 106 4.20 1.92 5.69
N ALA A 107 2.95 2.17 5.26
CA ALA A 107 2.42 3.53 5.15
C ALA A 107 2.50 4.30 6.47
N GLY A 108 2.14 3.64 7.58
CA GLY A 108 2.21 4.22 8.92
C GLY A 108 3.61 4.60 9.36
N MET A 109 4.64 3.91 8.87
CA MET A 109 6.04 4.26 9.14
C MET A 109 6.48 5.58 8.51
N ALA A 110 5.88 5.94 7.39
CA ALA A 110 6.20 7.15 6.63
C ALA A 110 5.19 8.30 6.86
N ALA A 111 4.08 8.03 7.55
CA ALA A 111 3.06 9.02 7.86
C ALA A 111 3.38 9.78 9.16
N GLU A 112 2.82 10.97 9.31
CA GLU A 112 2.93 11.74 10.55
C GLU A 112 1.95 11.23 11.62
N GLY A 113 2.42 11.09 12.85
CA GLY A 113 1.59 10.65 13.99
C GLY A 113 1.52 9.14 14.15
N LYS A 114 0.47 8.64 14.81
CA LYS A 114 0.31 7.22 15.15
C LYS A 114 -0.63 6.54 14.15
N THR A 115 -0.20 5.41 13.62
CA THR A 115 -1.05 4.48 12.86
C THR A 115 -1.28 3.21 13.66
N GLU A 116 -2.50 2.73 13.67
CA GLU A 116 -2.91 1.47 14.30
C GLU A 116 -3.56 0.58 13.26
N ILE A 117 -3.07 -0.66 13.13
CA ILE A 117 -3.66 -1.68 12.25
C ILE A 117 -4.45 -2.65 13.12
N THR A 118 -5.77 -2.61 13.04
CA THR A 118 -6.60 -3.58 13.75
C THR A 118 -6.60 -4.91 13.01
N ARG A 119 -6.65 -6.02 13.77
CA ARG A 119 -6.56 -7.39 13.24
C ARG A 119 -5.26 -7.63 12.43
N GLY A 120 -4.20 -6.92 12.80
CA GLY A 120 -2.92 -6.94 12.09
C GLY A 120 -2.16 -8.26 12.20
N GLU A 121 -2.54 -9.14 13.13
CA GLU A 121 -1.99 -10.50 13.30
C GLU A 121 -2.18 -11.39 12.07
N CYS A 122 -3.08 -11.03 11.14
CA CYS A 122 -3.27 -11.77 9.90
C CYS A 122 -2.02 -11.83 9.00
N VAL A 123 -1.00 -11.01 9.26
CA VAL A 123 0.30 -11.09 8.57
C VAL A 123 0.97 -12.46 8.76
N ASP A 124 0.66 -13.17 9.83
CA ASP A 124 1.20 -14.50 10.12
C ASP A 124 0.86 -15.54 9.04
N ILE A 125 -0.15 -15.28 8.22
CA ILE A 125 -0.53 -16.13 7.09
C ILE A 125 0.61 -16.29 6.08
N SER A 126 1.36 -15.21 5.82
CA SER A 126 2.42 -15.21 4.80
C SER A 126 3.78 -14.74 5.31
N TYR A 127 3.82 -13.95 6.37
CA TYR A 127 5.05 -13.39 6.92
C TYR A 127 4.96 -13.24 8.46
N PRO A 128 5.09 -14.33 9.23
CA PRO A 128 4.92 -14.31 10.69
C PRO A 128 5.86 -13.35 11.42
N GLU A 129 7.01 -13.07 10.83
CA GLU A 129 8.05 -12.22 11.44
C GLU A 129 7.96 -10.76 10.99
N PHE A 130 6.95 -10.39 10.21
CA PHE A 130 6.83 -9.09 9.57
C PHE A 130 7.00 -7.91 10.54
N TYR A 131 6.25 -7.86 11.62
CA TYR A 131 6.34 -6.73 12.56
C TYR A 131 7.67 -6.69 13.32
N ARG A 132 8.27 -7.83 13.62
CA ARG A 132 9.61 -7.91 14.21
C ARG A 132 10.63 -7.30 13.26
N ASP A 133 10.60 -7.70 12.01
CA ASP A 133 11.56 -7.27 11.00
C ASP A 133 11.34 -5.80 10.62
N LEU A 134 10.08 -5.35 10.51
CA LEU A 134 9.74 -3.95 10.30
C LEU A 134 10.29 -3.08 11.44
N THR A 135 10.12 -3.50 12.69
CA THR A 135 10.64 -2.79 13.86
C THR A 135 12.16 -2.74 13.84
N ALA A 136 12.82 -3.84 13.50
CA ALA A 136 14.28 -3.90 13.43
C ALA A 136 14.88 -2.94 12.39
N LEU A 137 14.16 -2.69 11.29
CA LEU A 137 14.57 -1.75 10.25
C LEU A 137 14.36 -0.28 10.63
N THR A 138 13.61 0.00 11.70
CA THR A 138 13.25 1.36 12.12
C THR A 138 13.99 1.84 13.37
N ILE A 139 14.83 1.01 13.96
CA ILE A 139 15.72 1.42 15.02
C ILE A 139 16.88 2.22 14.40
N LEU A 140 16.73 3.51 14.42
CA LEU A 140 17.79 4.48 14.10
C LEU A 140 18.38 5.03 15.39
#